data_a5163cd9247c824ce18039e32476a33b
#
_entry.id   a5163cd9247c824ce18039e32476a33b
#
_cell.length_a   1.000
_cell.length_b   1.000
_cell.length_c   1.000
_cell.angle_alpha   90.00
_cell.angle_beta   90.00
_cell.angle_gamma   90.00
#
_symmetry.space_group_name_H-M   'P 1'
#
loop_
_entity.id
_entity.type
_entity.pdbx_description
1 polymer ?
#
loop_
_entity_poly.entity_id
_entity_poly.type
_entity_poly.pdbx_seq_one_letter_code
_entity_poly.pdbx_strand_id
1 'polypeptide(L)'
;MGLILSELETKKLKELYELARQYKVPYYGKLTKRELMFSILKAQAEQDGYSFMEGILEVIPNEGFGFLRPINYSPSSQDIYISASQIRRFDLRNGDKVSGKVRPPKENERYYGLLQVEAVNGEDPDTAKERVHFPALTALYPEKKMVLETGRTNLSTRIMDMIAPVGFGQRGLIVAPPKAGKTSLLKEVAHSVSTNHPDTELIVLLIDERPEEVTDIERSVKGDVVSSTFDEVPENHIKVAELVLDRAMRLVEHKKDVVILLDSITRLARAYNLVIPPSGRTLSGGIDPAAFHRPKRFFGAARNIEEGGSLTILATALIETGSRMDDVIYEEFKGTGNMELHLDRKLAERRIFPAIDIRRSGTRKEEMLIQKDHLESLWAIRKTMDDSYDFVDTFMKRLRKTTNNEEFFDMFEAEKSGSNKRVKSLSNS
;
A
#
# COMPACT_ATOMS: atom_id res chain seq x y z
N MET A 1 0.64 40.52 7.14
CA MET A 1 1.30 39.30 6.64
C MET A 1 0.45 38.12 7.10
N GLY A 2 0.07 37.22 6.20
CA GLY A 2 -0.69 36.02 6.59
C GLY A 2 0.21 35.05 7.35
N LEU A 3 -0.36 34.23 8.23
CA LEU A 3 0.36 33.14 8.89
C LEU A 3 0.82 32.11 7.84
N ILE A 4 1.99 31.55 8.03
CA ILE A 4 2.54 30.47 7.20
C ILE A 4 2.81 29.23 8.08
N LEU A 5 2.93 28.04 7.46
CA LEU A 5 3.06 26.80 8.20
C LEU A 5 4.29 26.78 9.12
N SER A 6 5.45 27.23 8.62
CA SER A 6 6.70 27.30 9.40
C SER A 6 6.59 28.16 10.66
N GLU A 7 5.85 29.26 10.60
CA GLU A 7 5.57 30.07 11.80
C GLU A 7 4.69 29.34 12.81
N LEU A 8 3.69 28.58 12.33
CA LEU A 8 2.80 27.82 13.19
C LEU A 8 3.52 26.62 13.85
N GLU A 9 4.44 25.98 13.15
CA GLU A 9 5.23 24.86 13.69
C GLU A 9 6.07 25.25 14.91
N THR A 10 6.61 26.47 14.96
CA THR A 10 7.39 27.00 16.08
C THR A 10 6.54 27.31 17.32
N LYS A 11 5.22 27.50 17.16
CA LYS A 11 4.33 27.88 18.24
C LYS A 11 3.99 26.72 19.17
N LYS A 12 3.83 27.07 20.46
CA LYS A 12 3.32 26.12 21.46
C LYS A 12 1.81 25.88 21.26
N LEU A 13 1.35 24.72 21.71
CA LEU A 13 -0.08 24.32 21.55
C LEU A 13 -1.05 25.38 22.11
N LYS A 14 -0.68 26.05 23.21
CA LYS A 14 -1.48 27.11 23.82
C LYS A 14 -1.67 28.31 22.88
N GLU A 15 -0.62 28.72 22.21
CA GLU A 15 -0.63 29.83 21.23
C GLU A 15 -1.44 29.46 19.99
N LEU A 16 -1.35 28.21 19.56
CA LEU A 16 -2.20 27.68 18.46
C LEU A 16 -3.67 27.67 18.84
N TYR A 17 -4.04 27.34 20.11
CA TYR A 17 -5.42 27.44 20.58
C TYR A 17 -5.95 28.89 20.60
N GLU A 18 -5.11 29.87 20.92
CA GLU A 18 -5.48 31.28 20.87
C GLU A 18 -5.76 31.74 19.43
N LEU A 19 -4.89 31.34 18.49
CA LEU A 19 -5.11 31.57 17.05
C LEU A 19 -6.36 30.88 16.54
N ALA A 20 -6.58 29.62 16.92
CA ALA A 20 -7.78 28.88 16.52
C ALA A 20 -9.08 29.55 16.99
N ARG A 21 -9.08 30.15 18.19
CA ARG A 21 -10.20 30.98 18.68
C ARG A 21 -10.37 32.26 17.85
N GLN A 22 -9.26 32.95 17.54
CA GLN A 22 -9.28 34.18 16.74
C GLN A 22 -9.87 33.91 15.34
N TYR A 23 -9.46 32.80 14.70
CA TYR A 23 -9.95 32.41 13.38
C TYR A 23 -11.25 31.58 13.41
N LYS A 24 -11.86 31.40 14.60
CA LYS A 24 -13.13 30.67 14.82
C LYS A 24 -13.10 29.21 14.30
N VAL A 25 -11.97 28.53 14.44
CA VAL A 25 -11.83 27.11 14.08
C VAL A 25 -12.76 26.26 14.96
N PRO A 26 -13.66 25.45 14.39
CA PRO A 26 -14.56 24.62 15.17
C PRO A 26 -13.80 23.42 15.79
N TYR A 27 -14.24 23.00 16.98
CA TYR A 27 -13.73 21.79 17.67
C TYR A 27 -12.21 21.70 17.82
N TYR A 28 -11.48 22.80 17.80
CA TYR A 28 -10.01 22.86 17.80
C TYR A 28 -9.35 22.07 18.95
N GLY A 29 -10.01 21.87 20.10
CA GLY A 29 -9.47 21.11 21.24
C GLY A 29 -9.40 19.59 21.00
N LYS A 30 -9.98 19.05 19.94
CA LYS A 30 -9.94 17.64 19.57
C LYS A 30 -8.91 17.33 18.46
N LEU A 31 -8.31 18.36 17.90
CA LEU A 31 -7.38 18.25 16.78
C LEU A 31 -5.97 17.98 17.29
N THR A 32 -5.21 17.17 16.55
CA THR A 32 -3.75 17.06 16.74
C THR A 32 -3.09 18.41 16.43
N LYS A 33 -1.86 18.62 16.88
CA LYS A 33 -1.13 19.88 16.60
C LYS A 33 -1.09 20.19 15.10
N ARG A 34 -0.86 19.16 14.27
CA ARG A 34 -0.80 19.29 12.81
C ARG A 34 -2.16 19.66 12.20
N GLU A 35 -3.21 18.93 12.54
CA GLU A 35 -4.57 19.25 12.07
C GLU A 35 -5.01 20.65 12.49
N LEU A 36 -4.63 21.08 13.70
CA LEU A 36 -4.92 22.40 14.20
C LEU A 36 -4.25 23.50 13.36
N MET A 37 -2.97 23.34 13.02
CA MET A 37 -2.24 24.28 12.15
C MET A 37 -2.90 24.41 10.77
N PHE A 38 -3.24 23.29 10.13
CA PHE A 38 -3.94 23.32 8.84
C PHE A 38 -5.33 23.93 8.94
N SER A 39 -6.07 23.67 10.02
CA SER A 39 -7.38 24.27 10.25
C SER A 39 -7.30 25.78 10.45
N ILE A 40 -6.25 26.28 11.09
CA ILE A 40 -5.98 27.74 11.23
C ILE A 40 -5.68 28.35 9.86
N LEU A 41 -4.82 27.76 9.04
CA LEU A 41 -4.49 28.23 7.69
C LEU A 41 -5.72 28.26 6.79
N LYS A 42 -6.56 27.21 6.88
CA LYS A 42 -7.83 27.13 6.17
C LYS A 42 -8.77 28.28 6.57
N ALA A 43 -8.98 28.47 7.85
CA ALA A 43 -9.87 29.52 8.37
C ALA A 43 -9.34 30.94 8.02
N GLN A 44 -8.03 31.14 8.03
CA GLN A 44 -7.42 32.37 7.55
C GLN A 44 -7.69 32.60 6.08
N ALA A 45 -7.48 31.60 5.22
CA ALA A 45 -7.74 31.74 3.78
C ALA A 45 -9.20 32.10 3.51
N GLU A 46 -10.15 31.48 4.21
CA GLU A 46 -11.58 31.75 4.10
C GLU A 46 -11.94 33.19 4.53
N GLN A 47 -11.29 33.72 5.58
CA GLN A 47 -11.48 35.12 5.99
C GLN A 47 -10.94 36.12 4.96
N ASP A 48 -9.87 35.76 4.26
CA ASP A 48 -9.28 36.56 3.18
C ASP A 48 -10.08 36.45 1.86
N GLY A 49 -11.16 35.68 1.84
CA GLY A 49 -12.02 35.47 0.65
C GLY A 49 -11.48 34.45 -0.35
N TYR A 50 -10.53 33.60 0.08
CA TYR A 50 -9.95 32.49 -0.69
C TYR A 50 -10.41 31.15 -0.15
N SER A 51 -10.27 30.11 -0.96
CA SER A 51 -10.43 28.73 -0.48
C SER A 51 -9.06 28.13 -0.14
N PHE A 52 -9.01 27.21 0.81
CA PHE A 52 -7.84 26.39 1.09
C PHE A 52 -8.11 24.98 0.58
N MET A 53 -7.30 24.52 -0.37
CA MET A 53 -7.49 23.22 -1.00
C MET A 53 -6.16 22.48 -1.09
N GLU A 54 -6.25 21.16 -1.29
CA GLU A 54 -5.10 20.30 -1.48
C GLU A 54 -5.36 19.28 -2.60
N GLY A 55 -4.29 18.76 -3.18
CA GLY A 55 -4.38 17.70 -4.17
C GLY A 55 -3.01 17.11 -4.50
N ILE A 56 -3.02 16.01 -5.21
CA ILE A 56 -1.80 15.33 -5.68
C ILE A 56 -1.36 15.95 -7.00
N LEU A 57 -0.11 16.38 -7.07
CA LEU A 57 0.45 17.04 -8.25
C LEU A 57 0.66 16.04 -9.39
N GLU A 58 0.10 16.41 -10.52
CA GLU A 58 0.42 15.85 -11.83
C GLU A 58 0.96 16.96 -12.72
N VAL A 59 2.24 16.88 -13.09
CA VAL A 59 2.89 17.80 -14.02
C VAL A 59 2.57 17.37 -15.46
N ILE A 60 2.11 18.31 -16.28
CA ILE A 60 1.80 18.01 -17.69
C ILE A 60 3.11 17.94 -18.49
N PRO A 61 3.38 16.81 -19.14
CA PRO A 61 4.59 16.66 -19.95
C PRO A 61 4.76 17.77 -20.99
N ASN A 62 5.98 18.30 -21.11
CA ASN A 62 6.39 19.36 -22.07
C ASN A 62 5.82 20.76 -21.81
N GLU A 63 4.84 20.92 -20.92
CA GLU A 63 4.21 22.22 -20.64
C GLU A 63 4.83 22.92 -19.42
N GLY A 64 5.35 22.12 -18.49
CA GLY A 64 6.00 22.59 -17.26
C GLY A 64 5.03 23.08 -16.17
N PHE A 65 3.76 23.32 -16.46
CA PHE A 65 2.71 23.51 -15.45
C PHE A 65 2.08 22.18 -15.06
N GLY A 66 1.21 22.18 -14.06
CA GLY A 66 0.53 20.98 -13.61
C GLY A 66 -0.85 21.23 -13.04
N PHE A 67 -1.46 20.14 -12.58
CA PHE A 67 -2.71 20.16 -11.84
C PHE A 67 -2.56 19.42 -10.53
N LEU A 68 -3.15 19.95 -9.48
CA LEU A 68 -3.36 19.20 -8.25
C LEU A 68 -4.69 18.45 -8.41
N ARG A 69 -4.64 17.13 -8.21
CA ARG A 69 -5.77 16.21 -8.32
C ARG A 69 -6.36 15.95 -6.93
N PRO A 70 -7.47 16.59 -6.55
CA PRO A 70 -8.05 16.43 -5.22
C PRO A 70 -8.85 15.13 -5.07
N ILE A 71 -9.33 14.54 -6.17
CA ILE A 71 -10.22 13.37 -6.17
C ILE A 71 -9.56 12.21 -6.91
N ASN A 72 -9.41 11.08 -6.23
CA ASN A 72 -9.04 9.79 -6.80
C ASN A 72 -7.86 9.85 -7.80
N TYR A 73 -6.93 10.78 -7.61
CA TYR A 73 -5.74 10.95 -8.48
C TYR A 73 -6.05 11.12 -9.97
N SER A 74 -7.29 11.45 -10.27
CA SER A 74 -7.82 11.54 -11.64
C SER A 74 -8.26 12.95 -11.99
N PRO A 75 -8.29 13.33 -13.29
CA PRO A 75 -8.81 14.61 -13.74
C PRO A 75 -10.27 14.83 -13.31
N SER A 76 -10.54 16.00 -12.76
CA SER A 76 -11.88 16.40 -12.30
C SER A 76 -12.16 17.87 -12.53
N SER A 77 -13.42 18.29 -12.34
CA SER A 77 -13.80 19.70 -12.37
C SER A 77 -13.24 20.50 -11.17
N GLN A 78 -12.75 19.80 -10.15
CA GLN A 78 -12.17 20.42 -8.95
C GLN A 78 -10.65 20.54 -9.02
N ASP A 79 -10.04 20.20 -10.16
CA ASP A 79 -8.61 20.31 -10.35
C ASP A 79 -8.11 21.73 -10.13
N ILE A 80 -6.91 21.84 -9.56
CA ILE A 80 -6.30 23.10 -9.22
C ILE A 80 -5.07 23.32 -10.11
N TYR A 81 -5.09 24.34 -10.94
CA TYR A 81 -3.94 24.71 -11.76
C TYR A 81 -2.79 25.21 -10.89
N ILE A 82 -1.60 24.71 -11.15
CA ILE A 82 -0.34 25.16 -10.57
C ILE A 82 0.64 25.57 -11.67
N SER A 83 1.24 26.75 -11.51
CA SER A 83 2.12 27.31 -12.51
C SER A 83 3.51 26.66 -12.54
N ALA A 84 4.17 26.70 -13.70
CA ALA A 84 5.54 26.23 -13.86
C ALA A 84 6.54 26.96 -12.94
N SER A 85 6.29 28.20 -12.60
CA SER A 85 7.13 28.98 -11.68
C SER A 85 7.05 28.46 -10.25
N GLN A 86 5.85 28.09 -9.76
CA GLN A 86 5.67 27.50 -8.43
C GLN A 86 6.29 26.10 -8.36
N ILE A 87 6.10 25.27 -9.41
CA ILE A 87 6.72 23.94 -9.50
C ILE A 87 8.23 24.05 -9.39
N ARG A 88 8.86 24.93 -10.16
CA ARG A 88 10.32 25.13 -10.11
C ARG A 88 10.81 25.73 -8.81
N ARG A 89 10.07 26.70 -8.24
CA ARG A 89 10.46 27.37 -6.99
C ARG A 89 10.64 26.40 -5.83
N PHE A 90 9.69 25.47 -5.70
CA PHE A 90 9.63 24.52 -4.57
C PHE A 90 10.13 23.10 -4.93
N ASP A 91 10.74 22.91 -6.10
CA ASP A 91 11.18 21.62 -6.63
C ASP A 91 10.09 20.54 -6.52
N LEU A 92 8.86 20.91 -6.93
CA LEU A 92 7.71 20.03 -6.88
C LEU A 92 7.78 18.97 -7.98
N ARG A 93 7.33 17.77 -7.65
CA ARG A 93 7.36 16.62 -8.55
C ARG A 93 6.02 15.90 -8.54
N ASN A 94 5.79 15.08 -9.56
CA ASN A 94 4.62 14.20 -9.59
C ASN A 94 4.48 13.43 -8.28
N GLY A 95 3.25 13.33 -7.78
CA GLY A 95 2.94 12.65 -6.53
C GLY A 95 3.09 13.52 -5.27
N ASP A 96 3.64 14.74 -5.35
CA ASP A 96 3.62 15.63 -4.19
C ASP A 96 2.19 16.03 -3.84
N LYS A 97 1.81 15.91 -2.57
CA LYS A 97 0.58 16.47 -2.04
C LYS A 97 0.81 17.93 -1.70
N VAL A 98 0.23 18.82 -2.47
CA VAL A 98 0.39 20.27 -2.30
C VAL A 98 -0.90 20.84 -1.72
N SER A 99 -0.75 21.62 -0.65
CA SER A 99 -1.84 22.33 0.01
C SER A 99 -1.59 23.84 -0.06
N GLY A 100 -2.66 24.63 -0.23
CA GLY A 100 -2.47 26.07 -0.29
C GLY A 100 -3.72 26.88 -0.54
N LYS A 101 -3.53 28.19 -0.69
CA LYS A 101 -4.59 29.14 -1.02
C LYS A 101 -4.90 29.07 -2.50
N VAL A 102 -6.17 28.92 -2.82
CA VAL A 102 -6.69 28.89 -4.19
C VAL A 102 -7.75 29.94 -4.42
N ARG A 103 -7.83 30.39 -5.64
CA ARG A 103 -8.91 31.25 -6.11
C ARG A 103 -9.87 30.47 -7.01
N PRO A 104 -11.16 30.83 -7.02
CA PRO A 104 -12.10 30.25 -7.97
C PRO A 104 -11.74 30.59 -9.42
N PRO A 105 -12.23 29.80 -10.39
CA PRO A 105 -12.09 30.09 -11.80
C PRO A 105 -12.68 31.46 -12.14
N LYS A 106 -12.02 32.25 -13.01
CA LYS A 106 -12.58 33.44 -13.62
C LYS A 106 -13.52 33.05 -14.76
N GLU A 107 -14.28 34.03 -15.32
CA GLU A 107 -15.30 33.79 -16.36
C GLU A 107 -14.81 32.93 -17.55
N ASN A 108 -13.51 33.01 -17.91
CA ASN A 108 -12.92 32.24 -19.02
C ASN A 108 -12.00 31.10 -18.57
N GLU A 109 -11.96 30.79 -17.30
CA GLU A 109 -11.13 29.75 -16.75
C GLU A 109 -11.99 28.54 -16.33
N ARG A 110 -11.44 27.32 -16.51
CA ARG A 110 -12.14 26.09 -16.16
C ARG A 110 -11.77 25.60 -14.77
N TYR A 111 -10.58 25.89 -14.29
CA TYR A 111 -9.99 25.31 -13.09
C TYR A 111 -9.71 26.35 -12.02
N TYR A 112 -9.67 25.90 -10.77
CA TYR A 112 -9.15 26.70 -9.67
C TYR A 112 -7.69 27.06 -9.94
N GLY A 113 -7.22 28.19 -9.41
CA GLY A 113 -5.83 28.61 -9.52
C GLY A 113 -5.12 28.64 -8.18
N LEU A 114 -4.00 27.90 -8.04
CA LEU A 114 -3.18 27.96 -6.83
C LEU A 114 -2.47 29.32 -6.76
N LEU A 115 -2.75 30.07 -5.71
CA LEU A 115 -2.13 31.38 -5.47
C LEU A 115 -0.84 31.25 -4.67
N GLN A 116 -0.88 30.45 -3.59
CA GLN A 116 0.22 30.28 -2.65
C GLN A 116 0.31 28.84 -2.21
N VAL A 117 1.51 28.26 -2.29
CA VAL A 117 1.84 26.96 -1.70
C VAL A 117 2.07 27.16 -0.21
N GLU A 118 1.30 26.48 0.62
CA GLU A 118 1.43 26.56 2.09
C GLU A 118 2.10 25.31 2.67
N ALA A 119 1.91 24.15 2.04
CA ALA A 119 2.58 22.93 2.45
C ALA A 119 2.81 21.98 1.28
N VAL A 120 3.88 21.18 1.39
CA VAL A 120 4.22 20.07 0.49
C VAL A 120 4.38 18.80 1.33
N ASN A 121 3.55 17.78 1.05
CA ASN A 121 3.48 16.54 1.83
C ASN A 121 3.24 16.79 3.34
N GLY A 122 2.64 17.94 3.66
CA GLY A 122 2.34 18.39 5.01
C GLY A 122 3.52 18.98 5.77
N GLU A 123 4.61 19.31 5.10
CA GLU A 123 5.78 20.04 5.63
C GLU A 123 5.86 21.42 4.98
N ASP A 124 6.66 22.30 5.61
CA ASP A 124 6.98 23.59 5.03
C ASP A 124 7.59 23.43 3.63
N PRO A 125 7.17 24.19 2.61
CA PRO A 125 7.64 24.02 1.24
C PRO A 125 9.16 24.16 1.05
N ASP A 126 9.82 25.00 1.82
CA ASP A 126 11.27 25.19 1.73
C ASP A 126 12.01 24.01 2.37
N THR A 127 11.51 23.47 3.49
CA THR A 127 12.01 22.23 4.10
C THR A 127 11.80 21.02 3.19
N ALA A 128 10.61 20.88 2.59
CA ALA A 128 10.29 19.78 1.69
C ALA A 128 11.19 19.75 0.44
N LYS A 129 11.72 20.88 0.01
CA LYS A 129 12.65 20.99 -1.13
C LYS A 129 13.99 20.30 -0.88
N GLU A 130 14.46 20.21 0.37
CA GLU A 130 15.76 19.62 0.73
C GLU A 130 15.76 18.08 0.71
N ARG A 131 14.63 17.44 0.47
CA ARG A 131 14.49 15.98 0.48
C ARG A 131 15.36 15.28 -0.56
N VAL A 132 15.94 14.15 -0.18
CA VAL A 132 16.70 13.28 -1.10
C VAL A 132 15.73 12.56 -2.03
N HIS A 133 16.05 12.52 -3.33
CA HIS A 133 15.22 11.86 -4.33
C HIS A 133 15.21 10.34 -4.16
N PHE A 134 14.06 9.71 -4.27
CA PHE A 134 13.87 8.26 -4.09
C PHE A 134 14.88 7.37 -4.84
N PRO A 135 15.27 7.64 -6.12
CA PRO A 135 16.27 6.84 -6.80
C PRO A 135 17.68 6.92 -6.19
N ALA A 136 17.98 7.96 -5.41
CA ALA A 136 19.28 8.16 -4.74
C ALA A 136 19.33 7.55 -3.33
N LEU A 137 18.20 7.06 -2.80
CA LEU A 137 18.11 6.40 -1.50
C LEU A 137 18.69 4.99 -1.55
N THR A 138 19.34 4.57 -0.47
CA THR A 138 19.99 3.26 -0.35
C THR A 138 18.99 2.17 -0.02
N ALA A 139 18.85 1.18 -0.91
CA ALA A 139 17.92 0.08 -0.75
C ALA A 139 18.48 -1.04 0.14
N LEU A 140 17.70 -1.47 1.13
CA LEU A 140 17.99 -2.57 2.03
C LEU A 140 16.97 -3.73 1.85
N TYR A 141 17.32 -4.89 2.39
CA TYR A 141 16.35 -5.97 2.57
C TYR A 141 15.31 -5.60 3.64
N PRO A 142 14.10 -6.17 3.58
CA PRO A 142 13.14 -6.08 4.68
C PRO A 142 13.69 -6.80 5.92
N GLU A 143 14.01 -6.04 6.98
CA GLU A 143 14.57 -6.57 8.23
C GLU A 143 13.58 -6.44 9.41
N LYS A 144 12.66 -5.48 9.31
CA LYS A 144 11.62 -5.26 10.32
C LYS A 144 10.32 -5.91 9.86
N LYS A 145 9.82 -6.86 10.62
CA LYS A 145 8.54 -7.53 10.36
C LYS A 145 7.38 -6.54 10.51
N MET A 146 6.48 -6.57 9.55
CA MET A 146 5.17 -5.93 9.64
C MET A 146 4.17 -6.94 10.22
N VAL A 147 3.83 -6.80 11.49
CA VAL A 147 2.92 -7.70 12.18
C VAL A 147 1.49 -7.48 11.68
N LEU A 148 0.89 -8.51 11.10
CA LEU A 148 -0.47 -8.46 10.56
C LEU A 148 -1.49 -9.15 11.47
N GLU A 149 -1.06 -9.90 12.46
CA GLU A 149 -1.94 -10.52 13.44
C GLU A 149 -2.72 -9.45 14.24
N THR A 150 -4.05 -9.50 14.22
CA THR A 150 -4.93 -8.54 14.93
C THR A 150 -5.81 -9.20 15.98
N GLY A 151 -5.67 -10.51 16.19
CA GLY A 151 -6.40 -11.26 17.21
C GLY A 151 -6.80 -12.66 16.78
N ARG A 152 -7.47 -13.38 17.69
CA ARG A 152 -7.77 -14.81 17.60
C ARG A 152 -8.53 -15.21 16.33
N THR A 153 -9.48 -14.40 15.88
CA THR A 153 -10.43 -14.74 14.82
C THR A 153 -9.90 -14.51 13.42
N ASN A 154 -8.92 -13.63 13.25
CA ASN A 154 -8.34 -13.31 11.95
C ASN A 154 -7.25 -14.32 11.57
N LEU A 155 -7.67 -15.50 11.11
CA LEU A 155 -6.75 -16.59 10.78
C LEU A 155 -5.89 -16.30 9.56
N SER A 156 -6.37 -15.51 8.58
CA SER A 156 -5.64 -15.21 7.35
C SER A 156 -4.33 -14.49 7.66
N THR A 157 -4.40 -13.43 8.44
CA THR A 157 -3.22 -12.63 8.79
C THR A 157 -2.33 -13.34 9.79
N ARG A 158 -2.88 -14.18 10.69
CA ARG A 158 -2.11 -15.06 11.56
C ARG A 158 -1.26 -16.05 10.74
N ILE A 159 -1.86 -16.72 9.76
CA ILE A 159 -1.15 -17.65 8.86
C ILE A 159 -0.11 -16.90 8.03
N MET A 160 -0.46 -15.73 7.50
CA MET A 160 0.44 -14.91 6.70
C MET A 160 1.70 -14.53 7.50
N ASP A 161 1.54 -14.12 8.75
CA ASP A 161 2.65 -13.79 9.66
C ASP A 161 3.59 -14.95 9.97
N MET A 162 3.09 -16.20 9.92
CA MET A 162 3.89 -17.41 10.14
C MET A 162 4.51 -17.91 8.85
N ILE A 163 3.72 -18.05 7.77
CA ILE A 163 4.11 -18.81 6.58
C ILE A 163 4.74 -17.91 5.50
N ALA A 164 4.25 -16.71 5.35
CA ALA A 164 4.72 -15.74 4.37
C ALA A 164 4.81 -14.35 5.02
N PRO A 165 5.71 -14.17 6.01
CA PRO A 165 5.83 -12.92 6.74
C PRO A 165 6.15 -11.76 5.82
N VAL A 166 5.56 -10.60 6.10
CA VAL A 166 5.79 -9.36 5.40
C VAL A 166 6.73 -8.49 6.22
N GLY A 167 7.77 -7.98 5.59
CA GLY A 167 8.63 -6.95 6.19
C GLY A 167 8.38 -5.58 5.55
N PHE A 168 8.74 -4.52 6.25
CA PHE A 168 8.75 -3.18 5.68
C PHE A 168 9.71 -3.12 4.49
N GLY A 169 9.20 -2.75 3.30
CA GLY A 169 9.94 -2.82 2.04
C GLY A 169 9.73 -4.10 1.22
N GLN A 170 8.78 -4.97 1.61
CA GLN A 170 8.48 -6.23 0.93
C GLN A 170 7.90 -6.03 -0.46
N ARG A 171 8.30 -6.89 -1.41
CA ARG A 171 7.65 -7.08 -2.72
C ARG A 171 6.90 -8.40 -2.71
N GLY A 172 5.61 -8.36 -2.31
CA GLY A 172 4.80 -9.56 -2.15
C GLY A 172 3.81 -9.76 -3.28
N LEU A 173 3.69 -11.00 -3.76
CA LEU A 173 2.62 -11.44 -4.64
C LEU A 173 1.59 -12.25 -3.88
N ILE A 174 0.32 -11.86 -3.98
CA ILE A 174 -0.82 -12.64 -3.53
C ILE A 174 -1.41 -13.32 -4.77
N VAL A 175 -1.04 -14.58 -4.96
CA VAL A 175 -1.38 -15.37 -6.13
C VAL A 175 -2.75 -16.01 -5.90
N ALA A 176 -3.74 -15.61 -6.69
CA ALA A 176 -5.13 -15.95 -6.43
C ALA A 176 -5.85 -16.49 -7.69
N PRO A 177 -6.40 -17.71 -7.65
CA PRO A 177 -7.39 -18.13 -8.62
C PRO A 177 -8.73 -17.41 -8.36
N PRO A 178 -9.63 -17.34 -9.36
CA PRO A 178 -10.96 -16.76 -9.17
C PRO A 178 -11.72 -17.39 -8.01
N LYS A 179 -12.43 -16.56 -7.22
CA LYS A 179 -13.28 -16.97 -6.09
C LYS A 179 -12.55 -17.64 -4.90
N ALA A 180 -11.26 -17.46 -4.75
CA ALA A 180 -10.49 -18.01 -3.64
C ALA A 180 -10.42 -17.10 -2.37
N GLY A 181 -11.10 -15.96 -2.37
CA GLY A 181 -11.14 -15.06 -1.22
C GLY A 181 -10.12 -13.91 -1.26
N LYS A 182 -9.62 -13.56 -2.46
CA LYS A 182 -8.65 -12.47 -2.70
C LYS A 182 -9.04 -11.15 -2.02
N THR A 183 -10.24 -10.64 -2.31
CA THR A 183 -10.73 -9.34 -1.81
C THR A 183 -10.88 -9.34 -0.29
N SER A 184 -11.36 -10.44 0.30
CA SER A 184 -11.44 -10.57 1.77
C SER A 184 -10.07 -10.52 2.42
N LEU A 185 -9.08 -11.23 1.87
CA LEU A 185 -7.70 -11.19 2.36
C LEU A 185 -7.10 -9.79 2.29
N LEU A 186 -7.28 -9.07 1.18
CA LEU A 186 -6.79 -7.69 1.06
C LEU A 186 -7.39 -6.76 2.11
N LYS A 187 -8.69 -6.89 2.40
CA LYS A 187 -9.37 -6.12 3.44
C LYS A 187 -8.82 -6.45 4.83
N GLU A 188 -8.58 -7.73 5.12
CA GLU A 188 -7.98 -8.16 6.39
C GLU A 188 -6.56 -7.64 6.55
N VAL A 189 -5.74 -7.66 5.49
CA VAL A 189 -4.39 -7.07 5.50
C VAL A 189 -4.45 -5.55 5.70
N ALA A 190 -5.33 -4.85 4.98
CA ALA A 190 -5.52 -3.41 5.12
C ALA A 190 -5.93 -3.03 6.55
N HIS A 191 -6.87 -3.79 7.13
CA HIS A 191 -7.28 -3.60 8.53
C HIS A 191 -6.13 -3.83 9.50
N SER A 192 -5.33 -4.87 9.28
CA SER A 192 -4.17 -5.20 10.13
C SER A 192 -3.10 -4.11 10.08
N VAL A 193 -2.77 -3.59 8.88
CA VAL A 193 -1.84 -2.48 8.72
C VAL A 193 -2.34 -1.24 9.47
N SER A 194 -3.60 -0.86 9.26
CA SER A 194 -4.18 0.33 9.91
C SER A 194 -4.27 0.20 11.44
N THR A 195 -4.40 -1.02 11.97
CA THR A 195 -4.55 -1.28 13.41
C THR A 195 -3.20 -1.37 14.11
N ASN A 196 -2.27 -2.13 13.55
CA ASN A 196 -0.98 -2.42 14.19
C ASN A 196 0.09 -1.38 13.85
N HIS A 197 -0.07 -0.68 12.73
CA HIS A 197 0.90 0.29 12.20
C HIS A 197 0.22 1.61 11.80
N PRO A 198 -0.36 2.35 12.78
CA PRO A 198 -1.18 3.54 12.50
C PRO A 198 -0.40 4.70 11.86
N ASP A 199 0.94 4.71 11.98
CA ASP A 199 1.80 5.72 11.37
C ASP A 199 2.19 5.38 9.92
N THR A 200 1.79 4.20 9.43
CA THR A 200 2.07 3.75 8.06
C THR A 200 1.03 4.32 7.10
N GLU A 201 1.50 4.90 6.02
CA GLU A 201 0.63 5.41 4.95
C GLU A 201 0.14 4.24 4.09
N LEU A 202 -1.14 3.92 4.17
CA LEU A 202 -1.77 2.82 3.42
C LEU A 202 -2.48 3.35 2.19
N ILE A 203 -2.10 2.85 1.02
CA ILE A 203 -2.75 3.13 -0.26
C ILE A 203 -3.29 1.81 -0.83
N VAL A 204 -4.58 1.76 -1.13
CA VAL A 204 -5.20 0.63 -1.84
C VAL A 204 -5.47 1.06 -3.26
N LEU A 205 -4.81 0.43 -4.21
CA LEU A 205 -4.91 0.72 -5.64
C LEU A 205 -5.69 -0.37 -6.36
N LEU A 206 -6.86 -0.01 -6.89
CA LEU A 206 -7.77 -0.91 -7.58
C LEU A 206 -7.78 -0.59 -9.08
N ILE A 207 -7.31 -1.53 -9.90
CA ILE A 207 -7.17 -1.35 -11.35
C ILE A 207 -8.10 -2.32 -12.08
N ASP A 208 -8.99 -1.77 -12.93
CA ASP A 208 -9.95 -2.53 -13.74
C ASP A 208 -10.86 -3.43 -12.86
N GLU A 209 -11.18 -2.96 -11.63
CA GLU A 209 -12.11 -3.63 -10.72
C GLU A 209 -13.54 -3.07 -10.86
N ARG A 210 -14.50 -3.77 -10.26
CA ARG A 210 -15.92 -3.41 -10.34
C ARG A 210 -16.23 -2.25 -9.38
N PRO A 211 -17.11 -1.29 -9.77
CA PRO A 211 -17.50 -0.18 -8.89
C PRO A 211 -18.05 -0.62 -7.53
N GLU A 212 -18.80 -1.72 -7.48
CA GLU A 212 -19.31 -2.25 -6.22
C GLU A 212 -18.20 -2.81 -5.29
N GLU A 213 -17.13 -3.39 -5.85
CA GLU A 213 -15.96 -3.84 -5.08
C GLU A 213 -15.13 -2.66 -4.58
N VAL A 214 -15.02 -1.60 -5.38
CA VAL A 214 -14.39 -0.34 -4.97
C VAL A 214 -15.11 0.26 -3.77
N THR A 215 -16.42 0.43 -3.86
CA THR A 215 -17.25 0.98 -2.77
C THR A 215 -17.16 0.14 -1.49
N ASP A 216 -17.10 -1.18 -1.61
CA ASP A 216 -16.98 -2.09 -0.47
C ASP A 216 -15.62 -1.93 0.24
N ILE A 217 -14.55 -1.75 -0.52
CA ILE A 217 -13.20 -1.48 0.03
C ILE A 217 -13.14 -0.10 0.67
N GLU A 218 -13.62 0.96 0.00
CA GLU A 218 -13.67 2.33 0.53
C GLU A 218 -14.37 2.42 1.90
N ARG A 219 -15.45 1.65 2.08
CA ARG A 219 -16.22 1.63 3.33
C ARG A 219 -15.56 0.82 4.45
N SER A 220 -14.67 -0.11 4.12
CA SER A 220 -14.10 -1.07 5.07
C SER A 220 -12.64 -0.79 5.42
N VAL A 221 -11.93 0.02 4.64
CA VAL A 221 -10.49 0.27 4.82
C VAL A 221 -10.25 1.69 5.33
N LYS A 222 -9.35 1.81 6.32
CA LYS A 222 -8.80 3.09 6.76
C LYS A 222 -7.49 3.34 6.02
N GLY A 223 -7.55 4.03 4.90
CA GLY A 223 -6.41 4.33 4.05
C GLY A 223 -6.85 5.13 2.83
N ASP A 224 -5.93 5.48 1.98
CA ASP A 224 -6.20 6.17 0.72
C ASP A 224 -6.60 5.12 -0.34
N VAL A 225 -7.88 5.08 -0.72
CA VAL A 225 -8.39 4.15 -1.73
C VAL A 225 -8.43 4.87 -3.07
N VAL A 226 -7.65 4.40 -4.02
CA VAL A 226 -7.52 4.96 -5.36
C VAL A 226 -7.95 3.91 -6.37
N SER A 227 -8.81 4.26 -7.28
CA SER A 227 -9.39 3.30 -8.22
C SER A 227 -9.45 3.83 -9.65
N SER A 228 -9.36 2.90 -10.60
CA SER A 228 -9.75 3.09 -11.97
C SER A 228 -10.54 1.85 -12.40
N THR A 229 -11.85 2.02 -12.52
CA THR A 229 -12.82 0.93 -12.70
C THR A 229 -12.87 0.43 -14.13
N PHE A 230 -13.46 -0.75 -14.36
CA PHE A 230 -13.45 -1.46 -15.65
C PHE A 230 -14.13 -0.68 -16.80
N ASP A 231 -14.95 0.30 -16.48
CA ASP A 231 -15.62 1.20 -17.43
C ASP A 231 -14.73 2.35 -17.94
N GLU A 232 -13.53 2.51 -17.35
CA GLU A 232 -12.57 3.49 -17.80
C GLU A 232 -11.64 2.92 -18.90
N VAL A 233 -11.00 3.83 -19.64
CA VAL A 233 -10.04 3.46 -20.68
C VAL A 233 -8.70 3.01 -20.09
N PRO A 234 -7.96 2.10 -20.75
CA PRO A 234 -6.70 1.56 -20.23
C PRO A 234 -5.64 2.62 -19.89
N GLU A 235 -5.63 3.75 -20.60
CA GLU A 235 -4.75 4.88 -20.34
C GLU A 235 -4.95 5.46 -18.94
N ASN A 236 -6.19 5.50 -18.45
CA ASN A 236 -6.52 5.97 -17.10
C ASN A 236 -5.99 5.00 -16.03
N HIS A 237 -6.10 3.70 -16.27
CA HIS A 237 -5.53 2.68 -15.37
C HIS A 237 -4.02 2.90 -15.17
N ILE A 238 -3.30 3.14 -16.27
CA ILE A 238 -1.86 3.40 -16.26
C ILE A 238 -1.55 4.70 -15.52
N LYS A 239 -2.25 5.77 -15.87
CA LYS A 239 -2.03 7.10 -15.33
C LYS A 239 -2.23 7.16 -13.81
N VAL A 240 -3.32 6.56 -13.33
CA VAL A 240 -3.62 6.47 -11.89
C VAL A 240 -2.54 5.65 -11.18
N ALA A 241 -2.13 4.50 -11.74
CA ALA A 241 -1.10 3.67 -11.14
C ALA A 241 0.26 4.38 -11.07
N GLU A 242 0.67 5.08 -12.13
CA GLU A 242 1.92 5.85 -12.15
C GLU A 242 1.90 6.97 -11.10
N LEU A 243 0.78 7.71 -10.97
CA LEU A 243 0.67 8.78 -9.99
C LEU A 243 0.64 8.27 -8.55
N VAL A 244 0.03 7.10 -8.30
CA VAL A 244 0.08 6.42 -6.99
C VAL A 244 1.51 6.02 -6.63
N LEU A 245 2.27 5.46 -7.58
CA LEU A 245 3.67 5.13 -7.35
C LEU A 245 4.50 6.39 -7.05
N ASP A 246 4.30 7.45 -7.84
CA ASP A 246 4.97 8.72 -7.61
C ASP A 246 4.63 9.28 -6.22
N ARG A 247 3.35 9.22 -5.81
CA ARG A 247 2.91 9.58 -4.45
C ARG A 247 3.63 8.79 -3.37
N ALA A 248 3.69 7.47 -3.52
CA ALA A 248 4.37 6.60 -2.56
C ALA A 248 5.87 6.93 -2.44
N MET A 249 6.54 7.17 -3.56
CA MET A 249 7.94 7.59 -3.56
C MET A 249 8.14 8.93 -2.85
N ARG A 250 7.24 9.91 -3.04
CA ARG A 250 7.29 11.21 -2.31
C ARG A 250 7.16 11.00 -0.81
N LEU A 251 6.26 10.14 -0.36
CA LEU A 251 6.10 9.83 1.07
C LEU A 251 7.36 9.19 1.67
N VAL A 252 7.99 8.25 0.95
CA VAL A 252 9.25 7.63 1.40
C VAL A 252 10.40 8.63 1.47
N GLU A 253 10.49 9.60 0.55
CA GLU A 253 11.46 10.70 0.62
C GLU A 253 11.30 11.54 1.89
N HIS A 254 10.10 11.57 2.48
CA HIS A 254 9.80 12.15 3.80
C HIS A 254 9.91 11.12 4.94
N LYS A 255 10.66 10.03 4.74
CA LYS A 255 10.94 8.97 5.73
C LYS A 255 9.68 8.27 6.28
N LYS A 256 8.61 8.24 5.49
CA LYS A 256 7.37 7.51 5.83
C LYS A 256 7.46 6.06 5.41
N ASP A 257 6.87 5.18 6.22
CA ASP A 257 6.58 3.82 5.80
C ASP A 257 5.29 3.81 4.99
N VAL A 258 5.35 3.26 3.79
CA VAL A 258 4.23 3.23 2.84
C VAL A 258 3.90 1.80 2.47
N VAL A 259 2.63 1.45 2.47
CA VAL A 259 2.12 0.17 1.98
C VAL A 259 1.16 0.41 0.82
N ILE A 260 1.45 -0.18 -0.33
CA ILE A 260 0.52 -0.25 -1.46
C ILE A 260 -0.07 -1.66 -1.53
N LEU A 261 -1.39 -1.77 -1.45
CA LEU A 261 -2.14 -2.98 -1.79
C LEU A 261 -2.68 -2.80 -3.20
N LEU A 262 -2.13 -3.54 -4.17
CA LEU A 262 -2.53 -3.44 -5.58
C LEU A 262 -3.44 -4.60 -6.00
N ASP A 263 -4.62 -4.32 -6.43
CA ASP A 263 -5.54 -5.28 -7.04
C ASP A 263 -5.92 -4.83 -8.47
N SER A 264 -5.33 -5.35 -9.53
CA SER A 264 -4.30 -6.38 -9.59
C SER A 264 -3.13 -6.00 -10.52
N ILE A 265 -1.96 -6.57 -10.29
CA ILE A 265 -0.80 -6.41 -11.19
C ILE A 265 -1.08 -7.04 -12.57
N THR A 266 -1.90 -8.10 -12.62
CA THR A 266 -2.32 -8.75 -13.86
C THR A 266 -3.10 -7.79 -14.75
N ARG A 267 -4.07 -7.08 -14.18
CA ARG A 267 -4.88 -6.12 -14.93
C ARG A 267 -4.08 -4.88 -15.32
N LEU A 268 -3.18 -4.42 -14.46
CA LEU A 268 -2.25 -3.34 -14.80
C LEU A 268 -1.35 -3.72 -15.98
N ALA A 269 -0.78 -4.93 -15.99
CA ALA A 269 0.03 -5.41 -17.11
C ALA A 269 -0.77 -5.53 -18.42
N ARG A 270 -2.04 -5.96 -18.34
CA ARG A 270 -2.96 -5.98 -19.49
C ARG A 270 -3.24 -4.57 -20.03
N ALA A 271 -3.46 -3.58 -19.16
CA ALA A 271 -3.65 -2.20 -19.57
C ALA A 271 -2.42 -1.67 -20.33
N TYR A 272 -1.23 -1.92 -19.81
CA TYR A 272 0.01 -1.56 -20.52
C TYR A 272 0.14 -2.25 -21.88
N ASN A 273 -0.24 -3.53 -21.99
CA ASN A 273 -0.20 -4.25 -23.25
C ASN A 273 -1.13 -3.66 -24.32
N LEU A 274 -2.22 -3.04 -23.91
CA LEU A 274 -3.18 -2.37 -24.82
C LEU A 274 -2.69 -0.99 -25.30
N VAL A 275 -1.93 -0.28 -24.46
CA VAL A 275 -1.59 1.14 -24.68
C VAL A 275 -0.22 1.32 -25.31
N ILE A 276 0.75 0.42 -25.05
CA ILE A 276 2.10 0.56 -25.60
C ILE A 276 2.12 0.36 -27.11
N PRO A 277 2.97 1.08 -27.86
CA PRO A 277 3.21 0.79 -29.25
C PRO A 277 3.78 -0.63 -29.41
N PRO A 278 3.30 -1.43 -30.38
CA PRO A 278 3.78 -2.79 -30.60
C PRO A 278 5.28 -2.83 -30.90
N SER A 279 6.03 -3.68 -30.17
CA SER A 279 7.47 -3.88 -30.42
C SER A 279 7.76 -4.79 -31.62
N GLY A 280 6.73 -5.40 -32.20
CA GLY A 280 6.84 -6.42 -33.23
C GLY A 280 7.19 -7.82 -32.70
N ARG A 281 7.30 -7.99 -31.38
CA ARG A 281 7.51 -9.28 -30.71
C ARG A 281 6.32 -9.62 -29.87
N THR A 282 5.91 -10.87 -29.87
CA THR A 282 4.75 -11.33 -29.07
C THR A 282 5.13 -12.60 -28.33
N LEU A 283 4.93 -12.60 -27.03
CA LEU A 283 5.06 -13.78 -26.18
C LEU A 283 3.79 -14.64 -26.27
N SER A 284 3.85 -15.83 -25.67
CA SER A 284 2.68 -16.70 -25.51
C SER A 284 1.54 -15.94 -24.82
N GLY A 285 0.31 -16.12 -25.29
CA GLY A 285 -0.86 -15.40 -24.74
C GLY A 285 -1.09 -13.99 -25.32
N GLY A 286 -0.31 -13.57 -26.33
CA GLY A 286 -0.58 -12.30 -27.03
C GLY A 286 -0.04 -11.05 -26.32
N ILE A 287 0.91 -11.20 -25.39
CA ILE A 287 1.51 -10.08 -24.68
C ILE A 287 2.82 -9.63 -25.34
N ASP A 288 2.98 -8.31 -25.47
CA ASP A 288 4.23 -7.72 -25.91
C ASP A 288 5.24 -7.65 -24.74
N PRO A 289 6.50 -8.11 -24.90
CA PRO A 289 7.51 -8.02 -23.84
C PRO A 289 7.72 -6.61 -23.29
N ALA A 290 7.53 -5.57 -24.10
CA ALA A 290 7.67 -4.19 -23.67
C ALA A 290 6.59 -3.78 -22.66
N ALA A 291 5.44 -4.46 -22.63
CA ALA A 291 4.36 -4.22 -21.68
C ALA A 291 4.76 -4.47 -20.23
N PHE A 292 5.77 -5.29 -19.98
CA PHE A 292 6.22 -5.60 -18.62
C PHE A 292 7.13 -4.55 -17.99
N HIS A 293 7.78 -3.70 -18.79
CA HIS A 293 8.83 -2.82 -18.29
C HIS A 293 8.32 -1.88 -17.18
N ARG A 294 7.23 -1.17 -17.43
CA ARG A 294 6.68 -0.22 -16.45
C ARG A 294 6.00 -0.90 -15.25
N PRO A 295 5.17 -1.94 -15.40
CA PRO A 295 4.66 -2.69 -14.25
C PRO A 295 5.76 -3.34 -13.39
N LYS A 296 6.84 -3.85 -13.99
CA LYS A 296 8.01 -4.33 -13.26
C LYS A 296 8.72 -3.21 -12.49
N ARG A 297 8.83 -2.03 -13.08
CA ARG A 297 9.34 -0.83 -12.39
C ARG A 297 8.46 -0.45 -11.21
N PHE A 298 7.13 -0.49 -11.39
CA PHE A 298 6.17 -0.25 -10.31
C PHE A 298 6.41 -1.22 -9.15
N PHE A 299 6.32 -2.51 -9.40
CA PHE A 299 6.48 -3.54 -8.39
C PHE A 299 7.90 -3.59 -7.81
N GLY A 300 8.90 -3.38 -8.64
CA GLY A 300 10.31 -3.33 -8.26
C GLY A 300 10.71 -2.10 -7.44
N ALA A 301 9.87 -1.09 -7.34
CA ALA A 301 10.12 0.08 -6.50
C ALA A 301 10.08 -0.25 -5.01
N ALA A 302 9.37 -1.32 -4.60
CA ALA A 302 9.28 -1.73 -3.20
C ALA A 302 10.66 -2.08 -2.63
N ARG A 303 11.03 -1.40 -1.54
CA ARG A 303 12.30 -1.55 -0.82
C ARG A 303 12.23 -0.94 0.58
N ASN A 304 13.05 -1.46 1.48
CA ASN A 304 13.39 -0.79 2.71
C ASN A 304 14.53 0.21 2.45
N ILE A 305 14.59 1.31 3.19
CA ILE A 305 15.53 2.43 2.94
C ILE A 305 16.41 2.65 4.17
N GLU A 306 17.74 2.76 3.96
CA GLU A 306 18.71 2.95 5.02
C GLU A 306 18.53 4.30 5.74
N GLU A 307 18.20 5.34 4.98
CA GLU A 307 17.99 6.70 5.48
C GLU A 307 16.65 6.87 6.22
N GLY A 308 15.83 5.83 6.25
CA GLY A 308 14.52 5.78 6.91
C GLY A 308 13.36 5.79 5.93
N GLY A 309 12.25 5.22 6.38
CA GLY A 309 11.07 4.96 5.55
C GLY A 309 11.19 3.68 4.72
N SER A 310 10.08 3.24 4.18
CA SER A 310 10.03 2.04 3.34
C SER A 310 8.86 2.10 2.36
N LEU A 311 8.98 1.40 1.23
CA LEU A 311 7.88 1.13 0.32
C LEU A 311 7.62 -0.37 0.25
N THR A 312 6.49 -0.80 0.79
CA THR A 312 5.99 -2.18 0.71
C THR A 312 4.91 -2.25 -0.37
N ILE A 313 4.99 -3.22 -1.27
CA ILE A 313 3.95 -3.45 -2.28
C ILE A 313 3.49 -4.90 -2.19
N LEU A 314 2.20 -5.09 -1.88
CA LEU A 314 1.53 -6.37 -1.95
C LEU A 314 0.55 -6.34 -3.12
N ALA A 315 0.88 -7.06 -4.19
CA ALA A 315 0.10 -7.06 -5.42
C ALA A 315 -0.58 -8.41 -5.64
N THR A 316 -1.86 -8.38 -6.03
CA THR A 316 -2.55 -9.61 -6.42
C THR A 316 -2.18 -9.98 -7.86
N ALA A 317 -1.90 -11.26 -8.07
CA ALA A 317 -1.67 -11.86 -9.38
C ALA A 317 -2.75 -12.92 -9.65
N LEU A 318 -3.44 -12.80 -10.77
CA LEU A 318 -4.51 -13.70 -11.15
C LEU A 318 -3.95 -14.92 -11.87
N ILE A 319 -4.37 -16.11 -11.45
CA ILE A 319 -4.03 -17.39 -12.09
C ILE A 319 -5.29 -18.22 -12.33
N GLU A 320 -5.19 -19.29 -13.12
CA GLU A 320 -6.31 -20.19 -13.41
C GLU A 320 -7.58 -19.46 -13.96
N THR A 321 -7.38 -18.36 -14.66
CA THR A 321 -8.47 -17.58 -15.27
C THR A 321 -8.93 -18.16 -16.62
N GLY A 322 -8.22 -19.15 -17.13
CA GLY A 322 -8.36 -19.65 -18.51
C GLY A 322 -7.64 -18.78 -19.56
N SER A 323 -7.00 -17.68 -19.15
CA SER A 323 -6.23 -16.81 -20.03
C SER A 323 -4.75 -17.13 -19.96
N ARG A 324 -4.19 -17.55 -21.08
CA ARG A 324 -2.74 -17.81 -21.20
C ARG A 324 -1.88 -16.57 -20.99
N MET A 325 -2.45 -15.38 -21.22
CA MET A 325 -1.80 -14.11 -20.93
C MET A 325 -1.56 -13.95 -19.43
N ASP A 326 -2.50 -14.32 -18.58
CA ASP A 326 -2.38 -14.18 -17.14
C ASP A 326 -1.29 -15.10 -16.56
N ASP A 327 -1.18 -16.31 -17.11
CA ASP A 327 -0.11 -17.24 -16.72
C ASP A 327 1.27 -16.67 -17.05
N VAL A 328 1.43 -16.07 -18.23
CA VAL A 328 2.68 -15.43 -18.62
C VAL A 328 2.96 -14.21 -17.73
N ILE A 329 1.96 -13.39 -17.44
CA ILE A 329 2.10 -12.24 -16.54
C ILE A 329 2.56 -12.72 -15.16
N TYR A 330 1.91 -13.72 -14.57
CA TYR A 330 2.30 -14.26 -13.28
C TYR A 330 3.78 -14.74 -13.28
N GLU A 331 4.20 -15.55 -14.25
CA GLU A 331 5.57 -16.05 -14.33
C GLU A 331 6.62 -14.91 -14.45
N GLU A 332 6.29 -13.83 -15.15
CA GLU A 332 7.16 -12.65 -15.30
C GLU A 332 7.33 -11.86 -13.98
N PHE A 333 6.30 -11.82 -13.12
CA PHE A 333 6.35 -11.13 -11.83
C PHE A 333 6.88 -11.99 -10.69
N LYS A 334 6.70 -13.30 -10.74
CA LYS A 334 7.20 -14.27 -9.76
C LYS A 334 8.70 -14.11 -9.50
N GLY A 335 9.51 -13.89 -10.57
CA GLY A 335 10.94 -13.63 -10.44
C GLY A 335 11.31 -12.28 -9.81
N THR A 336 10.40 -11.30 -9.82
CA THR A 336 10.61 -9.95 -9.28
C THR A 336 10.25 -9.86 -7.79
N GLY A 337 9.28 -10.65 -7.34
CA GLY A 337 8.84 -10.72 -5.95
C GLY A 337 9.87 -11.39 -5.03
N ASN A 338 9.78 -11.08 -3.74
CA ASN A 338 10.53 -11.74 -2.66
C ASN A 338 9.62 -12.36 -1.59
N MET A 339 8.32 -12.38 -1.81
CA MET A 339 7.30 -13.04 -1.00
C MET A 339 6.16 -13.50 -1.91
N GLU A 340 5.65 -14.69 -1.72
CA GLU A 340 4.49 -15.21 -2.41
C GLU A 340 3.51 -15.82 -1.41
N LEU A 341 2.24 -15.41 -1.48
CA LEU A 341 1.13 -16.02 -0.76
C LEU A 341 0.15 -16.60 -1.79
N HIS A 342 0.03 -17.91 -1.81
CA HIS A 342 -0.85 -18.61 -2.74
C HIS A 342 -2.19 -18.90 -2.12
N LEU A 343 -3.27 -18.55 -2.81
CA LEU A 343 -4.61 -19.03 -2.51
C LEU A 343 -4.91 -20.29 -3.34
N ASP A 344 -5.61 -21.23 -2.75
CA ASP A 344 -5.96 -22.50 -3.38
C ASP A 344 -7.47 -22.60 -3.66
N ARG A 345 -7.82 -22.86 -4.93
CA ARG A 345 -9.20 -22.98 -5.37
C ARG A 345 -9.92 -24.18 -4.73
N LYS A 346 -9.21 -25.32 -4.56
CA LYS A 346 -9.82 -26.53 -4.04
C LYS A 346 -10.14 -26.40 -2.56
N LEU A 347 -9.32 -25.67 -1.77
CA LEU A 347 -9.65 -25.32 -0.39
C LEU A 347 -10.91 -24.44 -0.34
N ALA A 348 -11.01 -23.44 -1.21
CA ALA A 348 -12.20 -22.58 -1.28
C ALA A 348 -13.47 -23.35 -1.68
N GLU A 349 -13.38 -24.27 -2.65
CA GLU A 349 -14.49 -25.14 -3.06
C GLU A 349 -14.95 -26.06 -1.92
N ARG A 350 -14.02 -26.49 -1.06
CA ARG A 350 -14.32 -27.27 0.17
C ARG A 350 -14.77 -26.40 1.35
N ARG A 351 -14.88 -25.09 1.18
CA ARG A 351 -15.23 -24.13 2.25
C ARG A 351 -14.25 -24.09 3.40
N ILE A 352 -12.98 -24.39 3.13
CA ILE A 352 -11.87 -24.23 4.08
C ILE A 352 -11.31 -22.83 3.88
N PHE A 353 -11.54 -21.94 4.85
CA PHE A 353 -11.09 -20.55 4.81
C PHE A 353 -10.27 -20.19 6.05
N PRO A 354 -9.21 -19.37 5.89
CA PRO A 354 -8.69 -18.84 4.62
C PRO A 354 -8.14 -19.94 3.71
N ALA A 355 -8.38 -19.81 2.41
CA ALA A 355 -7.97 -20.80 1.42
C ALA A 355 -6.49 -20.62 1.02
N ILE A 356 -5.59 -20.56 2.02
CA ILE A 356 -4.15 -20.34 1.81
C ILE A 356 -3.45 -21.68 1.61
N ASP A 357 -2.71 -21.79 0.51
CA ASP A 357 -1.78 -22.89 0.29
C ASP A 357 -0.49 -22.62 1.08
N ILE A 358 -0.39 -23.26 2.25
CA ILE A 358 0.73 -23.10 3.19
C ILE A 358 2.06 -23.59 2.59
N ARG A 359 2.03 -24.56 1.68
CA ARG A 359 3.23 -25.19 1.10
C ARG A 359 3.87 -24.31 0.03
N ARG A 360 3.04 -23.71 -0.84
CA ARG A 360 3.50 -22.85 -1.94
C ARG A 360 3.81 -21.43 -1.49
N SER A 361 3.33 -21.05 -0.31
CA SER A 361 3.53 -19.71 0.24
C SER A 361 4.85 -19.60 1.01
N GLY A 362 5.50 -18.45 0.92
CA GLY A 362 6.74 -18.18 1.65
C GLY A 362 7.36 -16.83 1.34
N THR A 363 8.34 -16.44 2.15
CA THR A 363 9.11 -15.22 2.02
C THR A 363 10.58 -15.54 1.90
N ARG A 364 11.28 -14.90 0.95
CA ARG A 364 12.73 -15.02 0.84
C ARG A 364 13.39 -14.33 2.02
N LYS A 365 14.41 -14.97 2.62
CA LYS A 365 15.10 -14.49 3.81
C LYS A 365 14.15 -14.32 5.01
N GLU A 366 13.20 -15.26 5.18
CA GLU A 366 12.26 -15.26 6.30
C GLU A 366 12.97 -15.27 7.67
N GLU A 367 14.22 -15.73 7.72
CA GLU A 367 15.08 -15.70 8.91
C GLU A 367 15.41 -14.28 9.41
N MET A 368 15.23 -13.25 8.59
CA MET A 368 15.38 -11.85 9.01
C MET A 368 14.11 -11.30 9.67
N LEU A 369 12.96 -11.96 9.47
CA LEU A 369 11.65 -11.49 9.90
C LEU A 369 11.04 -12.33 11.03
N ILE A 370 11.53 -13.55 11.24
CA ILE A 370 11.01 -14.52 12.21
C ILE A 370 12.10 -14.82 13.25
N GLN A 371 11.72 -14.88 14.51
CA GLN A 371 12.61 -15.30 15.59
C GLN A 371 13.08 -16.75 15.37
N LYS A 372 14.31 -17.06 15.76
CA LYS A 372 14.97 -18.33 15.47
C LYS A 372 14.17 -19.55 15.96
N ASP A 373 13.64 -19.50 17.17
CA ASP A 373 12.91 -20.63 17.76
C ASP A 373 11.60 -20.89 17.01
N HIS A 374 10.87 -19.83 16.65
CA HIS A 374 9.68 -19.91 15.83
C HIS A 374 9.98 -20.43 14.40
N LEU A 375 11.12 -20.04 13.83
CA LEU A 375 11.56 -20.51 12.53
C LEU A 375 11.83 -22.00 12.50
N GLU A 376 12.51 -22.53 13.54
CA GLU A 376 12.76 -23.97 13.68
C GLU A 376 11.45 -24.76 13.81
N SER A 377 10.48 -24.23 14.56
CA SER A 377 9.15 -24.81 14.69
C SER A 377 8.37 -24.79 13.38
N LEU A 378 8.44 -23.69 12.61
CA LEU A 378 7.83 -23.59 11.27
C LEU A 378 8.45 -24.59 10.29
N TRP A 379 9.76 -24.74 10.28
CA TRP A 379 10.42 -25.74 9.44
C TRP A 379 10.04 -27.17 9.83
N ALA A 380 9.86 -27.45 11.13
CA ALA A 380 9.35 -28.73 11.59
C ALA A 380 7.91 -28.97 11.10
N ILE A 381 7.04 -27.97 11.18
CA ILE A 381 5.68 -28.03 10.67
C ILE A 381 5.70 -28.30 9.15
N ARG A 382 6.48 -27.51 8.38
CA ARG A 382 6.60 -27.69 6.92
C ARG A 382 7.09 -29.09 6.52
N LYS A 383 8.00 -29.70 7.29
CA LYS A 383 8.49 -31.08 7.06
C LYS A 383 7.42 -32.15 7.29
N THR A 384 6.43 -31.88 8.13
CA THR A 384 5.34 -32.82 8.41
C THR A 384 4.15 -32.66 7.47
N MET A 385 4.17 -31.64 6.60
CA MET A 385 3.11 -31.40 5.63
C MET A 385 3.11 -32.48 4.56
N ASP A 386 1.99 -33.18 4.45
CA ASP A 386 1.67 -34.05 3.32
C ASP A 386 0.80 -33.29 2.28
N ASP A 387 0.49 -33.95 1.17
CA ASP A 387 -0.35 -33.39 0.11
C ASP A 387 -1.85 -33.39 0.45
N SER A 388 -2.21 -33.80 1.66
CA SER A 388 -3.60 -33.92 2.06
C SER A 388 -4.19 -32.58 2.53
N TYR A 389 -5.43 -32.33 2.12
CA TYR A 389 -6.21 -31.20 2.65
C TYR A 389 -6.54 -31.37 4.15
N ASP A 390 -6.46 -32.59 4.67
CA ASP A 390 -6.69 -32.91 6.08
C ASP A 390 -5.62 -32.30 6.98
N PHE A 391 -4.39 -32.17 6.46
CA PHE A 391 -3.32 -31.44 7.15
C PHE A 391 -3.71 -29.96 7.36
N VAL A 392 -4.16 -29.29 6.28
CA VAL A 392 -4.55 -27.87 6.35
C VAL A 392 -5.70 -27.68 7.34
N ASP A 393 -6.71 -28.56 7.31
CA ASP A 393 -7.85 -28.48 8.24
C ASP A 393 -7.40 -28.73 9.70
N THR A 394 -6.48 -29.67 9.91
CA THR A 394 -5.91 -29.95 11.24
C THR A 394 -5.08 -28.75 11.75
N PHE A 395 -4.25 -28.18 10.90
CA PHE A 395 -3.49 -26.97 11.21
C PHE A 395 -4.41 -25.81 11.60
N MET A 396 -5.46 -25.57 10.82
CA MET A 396 -6.48 -24.54 11.11
C MET A 396 -7.21 -24.80 12.42
N LYS A 397 -7.56 -26.05 12.73
CA LYS A 397 -8.21 -26.43 14.00
C LYS A 397 -7.29 -26.16 15.19
N ARG A 398 -5.98 -26.40 15.06
CA ARG A 398 -4.99 -26.11 16.11
C ARG A 398 -4.84 -24.60 16.29
N LEU A 399 -4.72 -23.85 15.19
CA LEU A 399 -4.58 -22.40 15.22
C LEU A 399 -5.79 -21.72 15.90
N ARG A 400 -7.00 -22.22 15.67
CA ARG A 400 -8.23 -21.72 16.33
C ARG A 400 -8.27 -21.95 17.83
N LYS A 401 -7.49 -22.91 18.39
CA LYS A 401 -7.42 -23.15 19.83
C LYS A 401 -6.59 -22.13 20.57
N THR A 402 -5.74 -21.39 19.87
CA THR A 402 -4.83 -20.40 20.42
C THR A 402 -5.32 -18.98 20.18
N THR A 403 -4.92 -18.05 21.03
CA THR A 403 -5.32 -16.63 20.94
C THR A 403 -4.44 -15.83 20.01
N ASN A 404 -3.16 -16.20 19.89
CA ASN A 404 -2.15 -15.56 19.07
C ASN A 404 -1.13 -16.59 18.53
N ASN A 405 -0.20 -16.15 17.71
CA ASN A 405 0.80 -16.99 17.07
C ASN A 405 1.87 -17.47 18.06
N GLU A 406 2.20 -16.69 19.07
CA GLU A 406 3.15 -17.08 20.11
C GLU A 406 2.63 -18.27 20.92
N GLU A 407 1.39 -18.20 21.40
CA GLU A 407 0.73 -19.34 22.07
C GLU A 407 0.63 -20.59 21.17
N PHE A 408 0.49 -20.39 19.86
CA PHE A 408 0.50 -21.51 18.92
C PHE A 408 1.87 -22.21 18.87
N PHE A 409 2.97 -21.45 18.83
CA PHE A 409 4.32 -22.01 18.85
C PHE A 409 4.61 -22.71 20.19
N ASP A 410 4.26 -22.11 21.32
CA ASP A 410 4.42 -22.71 22.65
C ASP A 410 3.69 -24.05 22.75
N MET A 411 2.44 -24.10 22.26
CA MET A 411 1.66 -25.34 22.22
C MET A 411 2.33 -26.43 21.37
N PHE A 412 2.86 -26.03 20.19
CA PHE A 412 3.53 -26.96 19.29
C PHE A 412 4.83 -27.53 19.89
N GLU A 413 5.62 -26.71 20.56
CA GLU A 413 6.86 -27.12 21.23
C GLU A 413 6.59 -28.05 22.43
N ALA A 414 5.55 -27.77 23.21
CA ALA A 414 5.13 -28.62 24.31
C ALA A 414 4.70 -30.01 23.81
N GLU A 415 3.96 -30.11 22.72
CA GLU A 415 3.56 -31.37 22.09
C GLU A 415 4.80 -32.17 21.59
N LYS A 416 5.77 -31.49 20.97
CA LYS A 416 7.02 -32.08 20.48
C LYS A 416 7.86 -32.64 21.63
N SER A 417 7.96 -31.91 22.72
CA SER A 417 8.71 -32.34 23.93
C SER A 417 8.04 -33.51 24.64
N GLY A 418 6.70 -33.54 24.71
CA GLY A 418 5.90 -34.62 25.26
C GLY A 418 5.99 -35.91 24.46
N SER A 419 6.00 -35.81 23.12
CA SER A 419 6.21 -36.97 22.23
C SER A 419 7.60 -37.56 22.34
N ASN A 420 8.65 -36.74 22.47
CA ASN A 420 10.03 -37.22 22.68
C ASN A 420 10.22 -37.93 24.02
N LYS A 421 9.52 -37.52 25.07
CA LYS A 421 9.55 -38.24 26.37
C LYS A 421 8.89 -39.62 26.27
N ARG A 422 7.78 -39.77 25.53
CA ARG A 422 7.12 -41.05 25.30
C ARG A 422 7.97 -42.03 24.47
N VAL A 423 8.64 -41.54 23.40
CA VAL A 423 9.52 -42.39 22.57
C VAL A 423 10.73 -42.85 23.37
N LYS A 424 11.36 -41.99 24.20
CA LYS A 424 12.48 -42.42 25.09
C LYS A 424 12.06 -43.38 26.18
N SER A 425 10.83 -43.32 26.68
CA SER A 425 10.34 -44.28 27.67
C SER A 425 10.04 -45.66 27.06
N LEU A 426 9.70 -45.74 25.77
CA LEU A 426 9.46 -46.99 25.04
C LEU A 426 10.75 -47.64 24.51
N SER A 427 11.86 -46.90 24.39
CA SER A 427 13.17 -47.42 23.96
C SER A 427 14.03 -47.91 25.13
N ASN A 428 13.62 -47.65 26.38
CA ASN A 428 14.29 -48.06 27.60
C ASN A 428 13.51 -49.15 28.37
N SER A 429 12.48 -49.72 27.77
CA SER A 429 11.74 -50.92 28.19
C SER A 429 11.95 -52.01 27.16
#